data_53e0a1ac6b80c92ea5f6f01e2f511a9d
#
_entry.id   53e0a1ac6b80c92ea5f6f01e2f511a9d
#
_cell.length_a   1.000
_cell.length_b   1.000
_cell.length_c   1.000
_cell.angle_alpha   90.00
_cell.angle_beta   90.00
_cell.angle_gamma   90.00
#
_symmetry.space_group_name_H-M   'P 1'
#
loop_
_entity.id
_entity.type
_entity.pdbx_description
1 polymer ?
#
loop_
_entity_poly.entity_id
_entity_poly.type
_entity_poly.pdbx_seq_one_letter_code
_entity_poly.pdbx_strand_id
1 'polypeptide(L)'
;MLETISQPLNNLGVLAIVVLLYSVIIRRTAEGHLRTLLLGTLFPVAVVAVMLVAYEPLDGVLFDARHAILGLAAPFGGTLAAIATAAIATTGRIWIGGAGALAGVISIIIAAGAGIIFELIIKNKYQRISITQFLNLSAMVSLSSLSIFLIPVESGQELALFMMLAPQMIFMIFTGILFMGMFLQREYSRTSEEDKWAHQATIDPLTNLKNRRGFDLATRDHMNFLRKEGLPFSLLAVDCDHFKDINDKYGHKIGDQVLVELAAFMKKILRKEDILARFGGDEFLVFLPRCNHKEAINFAERLRQEVKAKPFHGPEECFKITLSIGVVEMLASNQDISELVHAADLAMYKAKTNGGDQVALALDPVAIVPQPRQVRLA
;
A
#
# COMPACT_ATOMS: atom_id res chain seq x y z
N MET A 1 42.56 19.36 -1.15
CA MET A 1 42.27 18.14 -1.90
C MET A 1 41.40 17.12 -1.09
N LEU A 2 41.70 16.83 0.18
CA LEU A 2 40.84 15.95 1.00
C LEU A 2 39.46 16.57 1.27
N GLU A 3 39.37 17.84 1.57
CA GLU A 3 38.07 18.55 1.79
C GLU A 3 37.20 18.59 0.53
N THR A 4 37.78 18.72 -0.65
CA THR A 4 37.05 18.78 -1.93
C THR A 4 36.41 17.42 -2.29
N ILE A 5 36.91 16.31 -1.74
CA ILE A 5 36.36 14.95 -1.97
C ILE A 5 35.37 14.54 -0.85
N SER A 6 35.61 15.01 0.38
CA SER A 6 34.75 14.65 1.52
C SER A 6 33.36 15.28 1.46
N GLN A 7 33.21 16.46 0.88
CA GLN A 7 31.96 17.21 0.82
C GLN A 7 30.87 16.54 -0.07
N PRO A 8 31.16 16.09 -1.30
CA PRO A 8 30.22 15.30 -2.08
C PRO A 8 29.77 14.01 -1.39
N LEU A 9 30.68 13.35 -0.64
CA LEU A 9 30.38 12.15 0.14
C LEU A 9 29.37 12.41 1.26
N ASN A 10 29.47 13.53 1.97
CA ASN A 10 28.54 13.90 3.03
C ASN A 10 27.13 14.10 2.46
N ASN A 11 27.01 14.78 1.32
CA ASN A 11 25.72 14.95 0.64
C ASN A 11 25.10 13.63 0.20
N LEU A 12 25.89 12.69 -0.34
CA LEU A 12 25.43 11.34 -0.69
C LEU A 12 24.95 10.55 0.55
N GLY A 13 25.61 10.74 1.69
CA GLY A 13 25.16 10.14 2.97
C GLY A 13 23.77 10.61 3.38
N VAL A 14 23.52 11.93 3.29
CA VAL A 14 22.18 12.47 3.60
C VAL A 14 21.13 11.93 2.61
N LEU A 15 21.42 11.92 1.30
CA LEU A 15 20.52 11.36 0.30
C LEU A 15 20.22 9.88 0.55
N ALA A 16 21.19 9.09 0.99
CA ALA A 16 20.98 7.67 1.33
C ALA A 16 20.04 7.52 2.54
N ILE A 17 20.19 8.36 3.58
CA ILE A 17 19.29 8.36 4.74
C ILE A 17 17.85 8.70 4.29
N VAL A 18 17.67 9.68 3.41
CA VAL A 18 16.35 10.05 2.87
C VAL A 18 15.71 8.88 2.13
N VAL A 19 16.46 8.14 1.31
CA VAL A 19 15.97 6.92 0.63
C VAL A 19 15.56 5.84 1.63
N LEU A 20 16.34 5.62 2.70
CA LEU A 20 15.99 4.64 3.75
C LEU A 20 14.71 5.03 4.47
N LEU A 21 14.56 6.30 4.88
CA LEU A 21 13.35 6.78 5.54
C LEU A 21 12.13 6.70 4.61
N TYR A 22 12.29 7.05 3.34
CA TYR A 22 11.26 6.89 2.32
C TYR A 22 10.81 5.42 2.20
N SER A 23 11.77 4.49 2.13
CA SER A 23 11.49 3.05 2.10
C SER A 23 10.65 2.60 3.30
N VAL A 24 11.02 3.04 4.51
CA VAL A 24 10.25 2.72 5.74
C VAL A 24 8.83 3.27 5.67
N ILE A 25 8.66 4.52 5.23
CA ILE A 25 7.34 5.15 5.11
C ILE A 25 6.48 4.36 4.12
N ILE A 26 6.98 4.10 2.90
CA ILE A 26 6.23 3.42 1.85
C ILE A 26 5.81 2.01 2.27
N ARG A 27 6.68 1.26 2.97
CA ARG A 27 6.39 -0.11 3.41
C ARG A 27 5.45 -0.21 4.61
N ARG A 28 5.46 0.79 5.50
CA ARG A 28 4.68 0.74 6.75
C ARG A 28 3.37 1.51 6.71
N THR A 29 3.11 2.28 5.66
CA THR A 29 1.90 3.10 5.56
C THR A 29 1.14 2.77 4.28
N ALA A 30 -0.16 2.50 4.40
CA ALA A 30 -1.07 2.43 3.26
C ALA A 30 -1.18 3.80 2.57
N GLU A 31 -1.62 3.81 1.30
CA GLU A 31 -1.93 5.06 0.61
C GLU A 31 -3.03 5.82 1.36
N GLY A 32 -2.79 7.11 1.65
CA GLY A 32 -3.73 7.94 2.41
C GLY A 32 -3.08 9.15 3.06
N HIS A 33 -3.84 9.84 3.89
CA HIS A 33 -3.42 11.10 4.52
C HIS A 33 -2.15 10.97 5.36
N LEU A 34 -1.96 9.84 6.07
CA LEU A 34 -0.76 9.62 6.89
C LEU A 34 0.51 9.56 6.04
N ARG A 35 0.48 8.80 4.92
CA ARG A 35 1.62 8.72 3.98
C ARG A 35 1.93 10.10 3.40
N THR A 36 0.91 10.85 2.97
CA THR A 36 1.07 12.21 2.43
C THR A 36 1.71 13.14 3.46
N LEU A 37 1.28 13.08 4.72
CA LEU A 37 1.85 13.88 5.80
C LEU A 37 3.33 13.52 6.05
N LEU A 38 3.65 12.23 6.16
CA LEU A 38 5.02 11.77 6.41
C LEU A 38 5.97 12.13 5.26
N LEU A 39 5.54 12.00 4.01
CA LEU A 39 6.34 12.43 2.86
C LEU A 39 6.43 13.95 2.79
N GLY A 40 5.34 14.66 3.15
CA GLY A 40 5.30 16.12 3.27
C GLY A 40 6.24 16.69 4.35
N THR A 41 6.69 15.88 5.30
CA THR A 41 7.70 16.24 6.30
C THR A 41 9.11 15.75 5.93
N LEU A 42 9.22 14.59 5.31
CA LEU A 42 10.51 13.98 4.95
C LEU A 42 11.35 14.87 4.04
N PHE A 43 10.78 15.33 2.92
CA PHE A 43 11.52 16.14 1.94
C PHE A 43 11.92 17.52 2.48
N PRO A 44 11.06 18.27 3.21
CA PRO A 44 11.48 19.51 3.89
C PRO A 44 12.60 19.31 4.92
N VAL A 45 12.54 18.25 5.73
CA VAL A 45 13.60 17.93 6.69
C VAL A 45 14.90 17.57 5.96
N ALA A 46 14.79 16.80 4.88
CA ALA A 46 15.93 16.41 4.06
C ALA A 46 16.65 17.63 3.43
N VAL A 47 15.90 18.61 2.92
CA VAL A 47 16.51 19.80 2.33
C VAL A 47 17.23 20.65 3.37
N VAL A 48 16.71 20.76 4.58
CA VAL A 48 17.40 21.44 5.69
C VAL A 48 18.69 20.70 6.06
N ALA A 49 18.62 19.37 6.20
CA ALA A 49 19.79 18.56 6.53
C ALA A 49 20.93 18.72 5.50
N VAL A 50 20.59 18.76 4.21
CA VAL A 50 21.60 18.99 3.14
C VAL A 50 22.15 20.41 3.20
N MET A 51 21.33 21.43 3.49
CA MET A 51 21.78 22.81 3.63
C MET A 51 22.72 23.02 4.81
N LEU A 52 22.58 22.25 5.90
CA LEU A 52 23.47 22.31 7.07
C LEU A 52 24.86 21.72 6.81
N VAL A 53 25.01 20.86 5.81
CA VAL A 53 26.29 20.27 5.38
C VAL A 53 26.79 20.86 4.06
N ALA A 54 26.26 22.05 3.68
CA ALA A 54 26.65 22.73 2.45
C ALA A 54 28.13 23.12 2.46
N TYR A 55 28.75 23.08 1.29
CA TYR A 55 30.08 23.59 1.04
C TYR A 55 29.98 25.02 0.52
N GLU A 56 30.89 25.87 0.96
CA GLU A 56 30.95 27.29 0.60
C GLU A 56 32.22 27.58 -0.22
N PRO A 57 32.13 27.44 -1.56
CA PRO A 57 33.30 27.70 -2.43
C PRO A 57 33.70 29.16 -2.49
N LEU A 58 32.77 30.07 -2.22
CA LEU A 58 32.92 31.51 -2.15
C LEU A 58 32.03 32.06 -1.04
N ASP A 59 32.44 33.15 -0.38
CA ASP A 59 31.66 33.75 0.71
C ASP A 59 30.20 34.02 0.32
N GLY A 60 29.28 33.36 1.02
CA GLY A 60 27.84 33.46 0.81
C GLY A 60 27.31 32.68 -0.39
N VAL A 61 28.09 31.78 -1.02
CA VAL A 61 27.67 30.90 -2.10
C VAL A 61 27.68 29.46 -1.60
N LEU A 62 26.50 28.88 -1.37
CA LEU A 62 26.32 27.51 -0.82
C LEU A 62 26.14 26.47 -1.91
N PHE A 63 26.93 25.41 -1.84
CA PHE A 63 26.87 24.23 -2.71
C PHE A 63 26.49 23.01 -1.93
N ASP A 64 25.34 22.38 -2.30
CA ASP A 64 24.83 21.15 -1.72
C ASP A 64 23.89 20.43 -2.69
N ALA A 65 23.38 19.25 -2.27
CA ALA A 65 22.50 18.42 -3.09
C ALA A 65 21.00 18.82 -3.01
N ARG A 66 20.64 20.01 -2.50
CA ARG A 66 19.24 20.47 -2.35
C ARG A 66 18.43 20.39 -3.64
N HIS A 67 19.06 20.67 -4.79
CA HIS A 67 18.40 20.67 -6.09
C HIS A 67 17.88 19.28 -6.50
N ALA A 68 18.60 18.21 -6.13
CA ALA A 68 18.13 16.85 -6.34
C ALA A 68 16.89 16.54 -5.49
N ILE A 69 16.89 16.97 -4.22
CA ILE A 69 15.73 16.80 -3.32
C ILE A 69 14.54 17.59 -3.83
N LEU A 70 14.73 18.86 -4.22
CA LEU A 70 13.66 19.72 -4.77
C LEU A 70 13.06 19.15 -6.05
N GLY A 71 13.90 18.66 -6.97
CA GLY A 71 13.45 18.04 -8.22
C GLY A 71 12.68 16.74 -8.03
N LEU A 72 13.03 15.95 -6.99
CA LEU A 72 12.41 14.65 -6.71
C LEU A 72 11.22 14.73 -5.72
N ALA A 73 11.05 15.85 -5.01
CA ALA A 73 10.00 16.00 -4.01
C ALA A 73 8.58 15.87 -4.60
N ALA A 74 8.32 16.43 -5.80
CA ALA A 74 7.03 16.32 -6.46
C ALA A 74 6.76 14.88 -6.95
N PRO A 75 7.61 14.24 -7.76
CA PRO A 75 7.34 12.89 -8.28
C PRO A 75 7.17 11.82 -7.20
N PHE A 76 7.84 11.95 -6.06
CA PHE A 76 7.85 10.93 -4.99
C PHE A 76 7.10 11.32 -3.72
N GLY A 77 6.93 12.61 -3.45
CA GLY A 77 6.21 13.12 -2.27
C GLY A 77 4.88 13.79 -2.62
N GLY A 78 4.68 14.12 -3.90
CA GLY A 78 3.53 14.88 -4.40
C GLY A 78 3.76 16.39 -4.35
N THR A 79 2.90 17.12 -5.09
CA THR A 79 3.01 18.58 -5.27
C THR A 79 3.06 19.35 -3.95
N LEU A 80 2.27 18.94 -2.93
CA LEU A 80 2.28 19.59 -1.61
C LEU A 80 3.64 19.45 -0.90
N ALA A 81 4.26 18.28 -0.97
CA ALA A 81 5.58 18.05 -0.41
C ALA A 81 6.65 18.94 -1.11
N ALA A 82 6.56 19.08 -2.44
CA ALA A 82 7.46 19.92 -3.21
C ALA A 82 7.33 21.41 -2.82
N ILE A 83 6.10 21.91 -2.70
CA ILE A 83 5.84 23.30 -2.28
C ILE A 83 6.37 23.54 -0.86
N ALA A 84 6.09 22.64 0.10
CA ALA A 84 6.58 22.74 1.46
C ALA A 84 8.12 22.71 1.51
N THR A 85 8.75 21.83 0.72
CA THR A 85 10.21 21.72 0.62
C THR A 85 10.83 23.01 0.06
N ALA A 86 10.23 23.56 -1.00
CA ALA A 86 10.69 24.83 -1.59
C ALA A 86 10.54 26.01 -0.63
N ALA A 87 9.41 26.09 0.09
CA ALA A 87 9.16 27.15 1.07
C ALA A 87 10.19 27.13 2.22
N ILE A 88 10.46 25.94 2.79
CA ILE A 88 11.44 25.77 3.86
C ILE A 88 12.86 26.03 3.36
N ALA A 89 13.23 25.52 2.18
CA ALA A 89 14.53 25.78 1.57
C ALA A 89 14.76 27.27 1.31
N THR A 90 13.73 27.98 0.80
CA THR A 90 13.78 29.44 0.54
C THR A 90 13.95 30.22 1.84
N THR A 91 13.16 29.89 2.87
CA THR A 91 13.27 30.53 4.19
C THR A 91 14.67 30.32 4.78
N GLY A 92 15.18 29.09 4.74
CA GLY A 92 16.54 28.78 5.19
C GLY A 92 17.61 29.55 4.40
N ARG A 93 17.44 29.65 3.08
CA ARG A 93 18.40 30.38 2.23
C ARG A 93 18.42 31.90 2.52
N ILE A 94 17.26 32.50 2.75
CA ILE A 94 17.14 33.92 3.14
C ILE A 94 17.74 34.13 4.52
N TRP A 95 17.51 33.24 5.47
CA TRP A 95 18.02 33.32 6.84
C TRP A 95 19.56 33.24 6.89
N ILE A 96 20.17 32.33 6.08
CA ILE A 96 21.64 32.22 5.97
C ILE A 96 22.24 33.48 5.34
N GLY A 97 21.57 34.07 4.34
CA GLY A 97 22.01 35.31 3.69
C GLY A 97 23.22 35.13 2.77
N GLY A 98 24.04 36.19 2.68
CA GLY A 98 25.26 36.21 1.86
C GLY A 98 25.04 36.64 0.40
N ALA A 99 26.14 36.87 -0.37
CA ALA A 99 26.12 37.38 -1.73
C ALA A 99 25.30 36.50 -2.71
N GLY A 100 25.26 35.20 -2.51
CA GLY A 100 24.50 34.25 -3.32
C GLY A 100 23.04 34.04 -2.87
N ALA A 101 22.50 34.83 -1.93
CA ALA A 101 21.18 34.59 -1.38
C ALA A 101 20.06 34.64 -2.44
N LEU A 102 20.05 35.71 -3.26
CA LEU A 102 19.07 35.89 -4.34
C LEU A 102 19.16 34.76 -5.39
N ALA A 103 20.38 34.48 -5.83
CA ALA A 103 20.67 33.41 -6.77
C ALA A 103 20.19 32.05 -6.23
N GLY A 104 20.43 31.78 -4.93
CA GLY A 104 20.00 30.58 -4.24
C GLY A 104 18.48 30.46 -4.15
N VAL A 105 17.74 31.52 -3.86
CA VAL A 105 16.26 31.51 -3.84
C VAL A 105 15.70 31.21 -5.24
N ILE A 106 16.22 31.87 -6.27
CA ILE A 106 15.76 31.63 -7.65
C ILE A 106 16.09 30.22 -8.11
N SER A 107 17.26 29.67 -7.76
CA SER A 107 17.63 28.30 -8.07
C SER A 107 16.66 27.27 -7.41
N ILE A 108 16.23 27.52 -6.17
CA ILE A 108 15.25 26.68 -5.45
C ILE A 108 13.91 26.68 -6.19
N ILE A 109 13.43 27.86 -6.60
CA ILE A 109 12.15 27.99 -7.32
C ILE A 109 12.21 27.24 -8.68
N ILE A 110 13.29 27.40 -9.43
CA ILE A 110 13.48 26.69 -10.70
C ILE A 110 13.53 25.19 -10.49
N ALA A 111 14.28 24.70 -9.52
CA ALA A 111 14.42 23.28 -9.25
C ALA A 111 13.10 22.63 -8.81
N ALA A 112 12.36 23.27 -7.90
CA ALA A 112 11.06 22.79 -7.45
C ALA A 112 10.01 22.85 -8.57
N GLY A 113 9.99 23.94 -9.35
CA GLY A 113 9.13 24.10 -10.52
C GLY A 113 9.38 23.01 -11.57
N ALA A 114 10.65 22.69 -11.86
CA ALA A 114 11.02 21.59 -12.74
C ALA A 114 10.49 20.23 -12.25
N GLY A 115 10.58 19.94 -10.94
CA GLY A 115 10.02 18.74 -10.33
C GLY A 115 8.50 18.65 -10.47
N ILE A 116 7.78 19.75 -10.24
CA ILE A 116 6.32 19.82 -10.37
C ILE A 116 5.90 19.64 -11.85
N ILE A 117 6.56 20.33 -12.77
CA ILE A 117 6.30 20.19 -14.22
C ILE A 117 6.54 18.75 -14.66
N PHE A 118 7.62 18.14 -14.18
CA PHE A 118 7.93 16.74 -14.47
C PHE A 118 6.84 15.79 -13.94
N GLU A 119 6.33 15.98 -12.73
CA GLU A 119 5.21 15.20 -12.17
C GLU A 119 3.96 15.32 -13.06
N LEU A 120 3.64 16.53 -13.55
CA LEU A 120 2.50 16.77 -14.44
C LEU A 120 2.64 16.11 -15.81
N ILE A 121 3.86 16.01 -16.34
CA ILE A 121 4.16 15.36 -17.63
C ILE A 121 4.01 13.84 -17.51
N ILE A 122 4.44 13.25 -16.38
CA ILE A 122 4.29 11.84 -16.10
C ILE A 122 2.86 11.59 -15.61
N LYS A 123 1.89 11.59 -16.50
CA LYS A 123 0.45 11.46 -16.23
C LYS A 123 0.03 10.21 -15.45
N ASN A 124 0.89 9.22 -15.30
CA ASN A 124 0.57 7.96 -14.66
C ASN A 124 1.51 7.73 -13.45
N LYS A 125 1.06 8.10 -12.27
CA LYS A 125 1.78 7.99 -11.00
C LYS A 125 2.30 6.57 -10.69
N TYR A 126 1.75 5.56 -11.37
CA TYR A 126 2.10 4.14 -11.23
C TYR A 126 3.06 3.65 -12.33
N GLN A 127 3.48 4.50 -13.25
CA GLN A 127 4.39 4.14 -14.31
C GLN A 127 5.83 4.20 -13.84
N ARG A 128 6.62 3.17 -14.17
CA ARG A 128 8.05 3.12 -13.86
C ARG A 128 8.78 4.25 -14.60
N ILE A 129 9.37 5.18 -13.84
CA ILE A 129 10.18 6.26 -14.42
C ILE A 129 11.44 5.64 -15.01
N SER A 130 11.69 5.90 -16.29
CA SER A 130 12.87 5.40 -17.01
C SER A 130 14.12 6.24 -16.72
N ILE A 131 15.29 5.69 -17.01
CA ILE A 131 16.56 6.42 -16.87
C ILE A 131 16.56 7.69 -17.75
N THR A 132 16.00 7.61 -18.96
CA THR A 132 15.87 8.78 -19.85
C THR A 132 15.01 9.88 -19.25
N GLN A 133 13.95 9.54 -18.55
CA GLN A 133 13.11 10.50 -17.84
C GLN A 133 13.85 11.15 -16.66
N PHE A 134 14.66 10.41 -15.91
CA PHE A 134 15.52 10.99 -14.88
C PHE A 134 16.59 11.91 -15.48
N LEU A 135 17.16 11.58 -16.63
CA LEU A 135 18.08 12.46 -17.35
C LEU A 135 17.39 13.76 -17.79
N ASN A 136 16.15 13.67 -18.30
CA ASN A 136 15.35 14.83 -18.64
C ASN A 136 15.05 15.71 -17.42
N LEU A 137 14.67 15.11 -16.29
CA LEU A 137 14.47 15.83 -15.04
C LEU A 137 15.78 16.53 -14.60
N SER A 138 16.92 15.82 -14.67
CA SER A 138 18.23 16.40 -14.35
C SER A 138 18.54 17.60 -15.23
N ALA A 139 18.27 17.53 -16.53
CA ALA A 139 18.45 18.63 -17.45
C ALA A 139 17.54 19.83 -17.11
N MET A 140 16.27 19.58 -16.81
CA MET A 140 15.33 20.63 -16.39
C MET A 140 15.78 21.31 -15.09
N VAL A 141 16.16 20.53 -14.08
CA VAL A 141 16.64 21.06 -12.80
C VAL A 141 17.96 21.81 -12.99
N SER A 142 18.81 21.40 -13.93
CA SER A 142 20.09 22.07 -14.21
C SER A 142 19.93 23.49 -14.75
N LEU A 143 18.73 23.87 -15.24
CA LEU A 143 18.45 25.29 -15.56
C LEU A 143 18.56 26.20 -14.34
N SER A 144 18.47 25.64 -13.14
CA SER A 144 18.71 26.40 -11.90
C SER A 144 20.14 26.96 -11.81
N SER A 145 21.12 26.39 -12.52
CA SER A 145 22.50 26.92 -12.57
C SER A 145 22.59 28.29 -13.23
N LEU A 146 21.62 28.68 -14.06
CA LEU A 146 21.58 30.03 -14.65
C LEU A 146 21.43 31.14 -13.59
N SER A 147 20.94 30.78 -12.39
CA SER A 147 20.86 31.73 -11.28
C SER A 147 22.25 32.26 -10.83
N ILE A 148 23.33 31.55 -11.18
CA ILE A 148 24.71 31.96 -10.88
C ILE A 148 25.01 33.37 -11.46
N PHE A 149 24.42 33.74 -12.60
CA PHE A 149 24.55 35.09 -13.19
C PHE A 149 23.97 36.22 -12.32
N LEU A 150 23.21 35.87 -11.28
CA LEU A 150 22.63 36.83 -10.32
C LEU A 150 23.53 37.05 -9.10
N ILE A 151 24.67 36.38 -9.01
CA ILE A 151 25.63 36.59 -7.94
C ILE A 151 26.39 37.89 -8.24
N PRO A 152 26.42 38.86 -7.30
CA PRO A 152 27.12 40.10 -7.48
C PRO A 152 28.65 39.88 -7.60
N VAL A 153 29.22 40.21 -8.75
CA VAL A 153 30.67 40.18 -9.04
C VAL A 153 31.05 41.45 -9.81
N GLU A 154 32.34 41.71 -9.93
CA GLU A 154 32.81 42.81 -10.76
C GLU A 154 32.41 42.63 -12.23
N SER A 155 32.07 43.71 -12.89
CA SER A 155 31.60 43.68 -14.28
C SER A 155 32.58 42.96 -15.21
N GLY A 156 32.05 41.97 -15.95
CA GLY A 156 32.83 41.13 -16.86
C GLY A 156 33.33 39.80 -16.27
N GLN A 157 33.14 39.57 -14.98
CA GLN A 157 33.53 38.30 -14.31
C GLN A 157 32.38 37.26 -14.23
N GLU A 158 31.16 37.65 -14.60
CA GLU A 158 29.95 36.79 -14.47
C GLU A 158 30.11 35.48 -15.24
N LEU A 159 30.62 35.52 -16.47
CA LEU A 159 30.86 34.36 -17.30
C LEU A 159 31.94 33.44 -16.71
N ALA A 160 33.03 34.03 -16.20
CA ALA A 160 34.09 33.24 -15.55
C ALA A 160 33.58 32.51 -14.30
N LEU A 161 32.77 33.17 -13.47
CA LEU A 161 32.13 32.57 -12.32
C LEU A 161 31.19 31.44 -12.73
N PHE A 162 30.36 31.68 -13.75
CA PHE A 162 29.46 30.64 -14.29
C PHE A 162 30.24 29.42 -14.78
N MET A 163 31.28 29.60 -15.58
CA MET A 163 32.11 28.51 -16.09
C MET A 163 32.85 27.75 -14.98
N MET A 164 33.11 28.37 -13.86
CA MET A 164 33.74 27.75 -12.69
C MET A 164 32.71 26.91 -11.89
N LEU A 165 31.51 27.43 -11.61
CA LEU A 165 30.55 26.85 -10.65
C LEU A 165 29.51 25.96 -11.31
N ALA A 166 29.02 26.30 -12.51
CA ALA A 166 27.92 25.59 -13.14
C ALA A 166 28.21 24.09 -13.46
N PRO A 167 29.42 23.73 -13.95
CA PRO A 167 29.74 22.34 -14.22
C PRO A 167 29.64 21.44 -12.94
N GLN A 168 30.10 21.97 -11.80
CA GLN A 168 30.07 21.29 -10.52
C GLN A 168 28.61 21.12 -10.04
N MET A 169 27.81 22.17 -10.14
CA MET A 169 26.42 22.18 -9.78
C MET A 169 25.63 21.21 -10.66
N ILE A 170 25.82 21.24 -11.98
CA ILE A 170 25.17 20.31 -12.93
C ILE A 170 25.54 18.85 -12.61
N PHE A 171 26.83 18.58 -12.37
CA PHE A 171 27.31 17.26 -12.00
C PHE A 171 26.61 16.74 -10.72
N MET A 172 26.51 17.59 -9.68
CA MET A 172 25.79 17.22 -8.44
C MET A 172 24.31 16.98 -8.66
N ILE A 173 23.65 17.78 -9.51
CA ILE A 173 22.23 17.62 -9.85
C ILE A 173 22.03 16.27 -10.55
N PHE A 174 22.81 15.97 -11.59
CA PHE A 174 22.70 14.73 -12.34
C PHE A 174 22.97 13.50 -11.45
N THR A 175 24.07 13.51 -10.71
CA THR A 175 24.41 12.38 -9.82
C THR A 175 23.38 12.22 -8.69
N GLY A 176 22.93 13.31 -8.08
CA GLY A 176 21.93 13.29 -7.02
C GLY A 176 20.56 12.79 -7.50
N ILE A 177 20.05 13.29 -8.63
CA ILE A 177 18.76 12.87 -9.20
C ILE A 177 18.83 11.41 -9.67
N LEU A 178 19.88 10.99 -10.35
CA LEU A 178 20.02 9.61 -10.80
C LEU A 178 20.15 8.65 -9.63
N PHE A 179 21.05 8.94 -8.67
CA PHE A 179 21.24 8.08 -7.50
C PHE A 179 19.94 7.98 -6.67
N MET A 180 19.47 9.11 -6.13
CA MET A 180 18.30 9.13 -5.27
C MET A 180 17.05 8.71 -6.03
N GLY A 181 16.83 9.18 -7.26
CA GLY A 181 15.65 8.89 -8.07
C GLY A 181 15.52 7.40 -8.41
N MET A 182 16.62 6.73 -8.81
CA MET A 182 16.59 5.30 -9.09
C MET A 182 16.29 4.48 -7.84
N PHE A 183 16.84 4.84 -6.67
CA PHE A 183 16.56 4.13 -5.43
C PHE A 183 15.13 4.37 -4.94
N LEU A 184 14.62 5.61 -4.98
CA LEU A 184 13.23 5.91 -4.65
C LEU A 184 12.27 5.14 -5.58
N GLN A 185 12.55 5.13 -6.88
CA GLN A 185 11.77 4.39 -7.87
C GLN A 185 11.79 2.89 -7.61
N ARG A 186 12.94 2.33 -7.27
CA ARG A 186 13.08 0.90 -6.96
C ARG A 186 12.21 0.51 -5.77
N GLU A 187 12.24 1.28 -4.68
CA GLU A 187 11.44 1.02 -3.49
C GLU A 187 9.93 1.16 -3.77
N TYR A 188 9.55 2.19 -4.51
CA TYR A 188 8.16 2.38 -4.92
C TYR A 188 7.65 1.24 -5.81
N SER A 189 8.43 0.87 -6.84
CA SER A 189 8.06 -0.23 -7.73
C SER A 189 7.98 -1.57 -7.02
N ARG A 190 8.90 -1.86 -6.11
CA ARG A 190 8.92 -3.10 -5.33
C ARG A 190 7.65 -3.26 -4.51
N THR A 191 7.24 -2.25 -3.77
CA THR A 191 6.01 -2.29 -2.97
C THR A 191 4.77 -2.42 -3.85
N SER A 192 4.72 -1.70 -4.97
CA SER A 192 3.62 -1.80 -5.93
C SER A 192 3.53 -3.16 -6.62
N GLU A 193 4.65 -3.84 -6.88
CA GLU A 193 4.66 -5.19 -7.44
C GLU A 193 4.20 -6.22 -6.39
N GLU A 194 4.69 -6.13 -5.15
CA GLU A 194 4.25 -6.97 -4.04
C GLU A 194 2.73 -6.87 -3.83
N ASP A 195 2.15 -5.65 -3.85
CA ASP A 195 0.71 -5.42 -3.77
C ASP A 195 -0.06 -6.01 -4.96
N LYS A 196 0.49 -5.90 -6.18
CA LYS A 196 -0.11 -6.51 -7.38
C LYS A 196 -0.11 -8.03 -7.30
N TRP A 197 1.00 -8.64 -6.88
CA TRP A 197 1.08 -10.09 -6.70
C TRP A 197 0.11 -10.57 -5.62
N ALA A 198 0.04 -9.88 -4.47
CA ALA A 198 -0.93 -10.15 -3.43
C ALA A 198 -2.38 -10.03 -3.94
N HIS A 199 -2.66 -9.00 -4.77
CA HIS A 199 -3.98 -8.84 -5.42
C HIS A 199 -4.27 -9.88 -6.52
N GLN A 200 -3.26 -10.43 -7.17
CA GLN A 200 -3.44 -11.45 -8.21
C GLN A 200 -3.54 -12.87 -7.63
N ALA A 201 -3.03 -13.10 -6.43
CA ALA A 201 -3.18 -14.38 -5.76
C ALA A 201 -4.67 -14.74 -5.61
N THR A 202 -5.03 -15.97 -5.92
CA THR A 202 -6.41 -16.51 -5.81
C THR A 202 -6.52 -17.57 -4.72
N ILE A 203 -5.42 -17.88 -4.07
CA ILE A 203 -5.29 -18.93 -3.05
C ILE A 203 -4.84 -18.31 -1.73
N ASP A 204 -5.42 -18.75 -0.63
CA ASP A 204 -4.98 -18.44 0.72
C ASP A 204 -3.72 -19.24 1.06
N PRO A 205 -2.61 -18.59 1.47
CA PRO A 205 -1.35 -19.28 1.68
C PRO A 205 -1.33 -20.20 2.90
N LEU A 206 -2.21 -19.98 3.89
CA LEU A 206 -2.26 -20.81 5.09
C LEU A 206 -3.03 -22.09 4.84
N THR A 207 -4.23 -21.99 4.29
CA THR A 207 -5.16 -23.14 4.17
C THR A 207 -5.13 -23.81 2.80
N ASN A 208 -4.46 -23.21 1.82
CA ASN A 208 -4.44 -23.63 0.43
C ASN A 208 -5.86 -23.75 -0.20
N LEU A 209 -6.82 -23.02 0.35
CA LEU A 209 -8.15 -22.81 -0.22
C LEU A 209 -8.14 -21.59 -1.15
N LYS A 210 -9.23 -21.38 -1.87
CA LYS A 210 -9.44 -20.09 -2.53
C LYS A 210 -9.51 -18.98 -1.48
N ASN A 211 -8.91 -17.83 -1.78
CA ASN A 211 -9.16 -16.62 -1.02
C ASN A 211 -10.40 -15.89 -1.56
N ARG A 212 -10.75 -14.73 -1.01
CA ARG A 212 -11.89 -13.91 -1.44
C ARG A 212 -11.92 -13.73 -2.96
N ARG A 213 -10.81 -13.32 -3.55
CA ARG A 213 -10.71 -13.11 -5.01
C ARG A 213 -10.86 -14.40 -5.80
N GLY A 214 -10.23 -15.49 -5.34
CA GLY A 214 -10.36 -16.81 -5.96
C GLY A 214 -11.79 -17.33 -5.90
N PHE A 215 -12.52 -17.00 -4.83
CA PHE A 215 -13.93 -17.30 -4.69
C PHE A 215 -14.79 -16.55 -5.70
N ASP A 216 -14.62 -15.20 -5.78
CA ASP A 216 -15.39 -14.35 -6.70
C ASP A 216 -15.18 -14.76 -8.17
N LEU A 217 -13.95 -15.11 -8.54
CA LEU A 217 -13.66 -15.60 -9.89
C LEU A 217 -14.28 -16.98 -10.16
N ALA A 218 -14.19 -17.90 -9.20
CA ALA A 218 -14.68 -19.26 -9.38
C ALA A 218 -16.21 -19.34 -9.37
N THR A 219 -16.89 -18.48 -8.62
CA THR A 219 -18.36 -18.49 -8.52
C THR A 219 -19.04 -17.79 -9.68
N ARG A 220 -18.41 -16.79 -10.29
CA ARG A 220 -18.99 -15.94 -11.33
C ARG A 220 -19.58 -16.74 -12.50
N ASP A 221 -18.82 -17.64 -13.08
CA ASP A 221 -19.24 -18.41 -14.24
C ASP A 221 -20.31 -19.45 -13.86
N HIS A 222 -20.16 -20.07 -12.68
CA HIS A 222 -21.17 -21.00 -12.13
C HIS A 222 -22.51 -20.31 -11.89
N MET A 223 -22.50 -19.13 -11.27
CA MET A 223 -23.72 -18.35 -11.04
C MET A 223 -24.43 -17.99 -12.34
N ASN A 224 -23.67 -17.51 -13.34
CA ASN A 224 -24.23 -17.16 -14.64
C ASN A 224 -24.89 -18.35 -15.34
N PHE A 225 -24.26 -19.52 -15.26
CA PHE A 225 -24.82 -20.75 -15.79
C PHE A 225 -26.09 -21.16 -15.03
N LEU A 226 -26.04 -21.24 -13.69
CA LEU A 226 -27.18 -21.67 -12.87
C LEU A 226 -28.38 -20.74 -13.01
N ARG A 227 -28.15 -19.44 -13.14
CA ARG A 227 -29.22 -18.46 -13.41
C ARG A 227 -29.91 -18.70 -14.76
N LYS A 228 -29.14 -18.96 -15.82
CA LYS A 228 -29.71 -19.22 -17.16
C LYS A 228 -30.57 -20.48 -17.17
N GLU A 229 -30.14 -21.49 -16.44
CA GLU A 229 -30.84 -22.78 -16.33
C GLU A 229 -31.99 -22.77 -15.30
N GLY A 230 -32.18 -21.67 -14.55
CA GLY A 230 -33.17 -21.59 -13.48
C GLY A 230 -32.91 -22.57 -12.32
N LEU A 231 -31.63 -22.92 -12.10
CA LEU A 231 -31.24 -23.85 -11.06
C LEU A 231 -30.90 -23.11 -9.76
N PRO A 232 -31.33 -23.62 -8.58
CA PRO A 232 -31.03 -22.98 -7.30
C PRO A 232 -29.56 -23.11 -6.94
N PHE A 233 -29.04 -22.17 -6.17
CA PHE A 233 -27.76 -22.28 -5.49
C PHE A 233 -27.81 -21.53 -4.16
N SER A 234 -26.99 -21.97 -3.22
CA SER A 234 -26.90 -21.40 -1.87
C SER A 234 -25.49 -21.02 -1.52
N LEU A 235 -25.36 -20.06 -0.60
CA LEU A 235 -24.10 -19.62 -0.04
C LEU A 235 -24.14 -19.78 1.48
N LEU A 236 -23.04 -20.27 2.06
CA LEU A 236 -22.82 -20.33 3.49
C LEU A 236 -21.67 -19.40 3.87
N ALA A 237 -21.88 -18.56 4.89
CA ALA A 237 -20.82 -17.90 5.64
C ALA A 237 -20.58 -18.69 6.93
N VAL A 238 -19.37 -19.10 7.17
CA VAL A 238 -18.96 -19.97 8.28
C VAL A 238 -17.89 -19.29 9.09
N ASP A 239 -18.01 -19.29 10.39
CA ASP A 239 -17.04 -18.70 11.30
C ASP A 239 -16.78 -19.64 12.48
N CYS A 240 -15.51 -19.69 12.92
CA CYS A 240 -15.08 -20.50 14.05
C CYS A 240 -15.37 -19.76 15.36
N ASP A 241 -16.30 -20.28 16.16
CA ASP A 241 -16.63 -19.67 17.44
C ASP A 241 -15.43 -19.66 18.39
N HIS A 242 -15.25 -18.54 19.11
CA HIS A 242 -14.21 -18.38 20.12
C HIS A 242 -12.78 -18.59 19.61
N PHE A 243 -12.52 -18.39 18.31
CA PHE A 243 -11.20 -18.59 17.72
C PHE A 243 -10.12 -17.70 18.37
N LYS A 244 -10.50 -16.51 18.81
CA LYS A 244 -9.59 -15.62 19.56
C LYS A 244 -9.14 -16.27 20.86
N ASP A 245 -10.02 -16.95 21.59
CA ASP A 245 -9.68 -17.61 22.87
C ASP A 245 -8.68 -18.76 22.63
N ILE A 246 -8.75 -19.43 21.48
CA ILE A 246 -7.77 -20.43 21.07
C ILE A 246 -6.39 -19.79 20.86
N ASN A 247 -6.35 -18.67 20.14
CA ASN A 247 -5.11 -17.92 19.93
C ASN A 247 -4.51 -17.39 21.24
N ASP A 248 -5.35 -16.86 22.12
CA ASP A 248 -4.91 -16.28 23.38
C ASP A 248 -4.41 -17.37 24.35
N LYS A 249 -5.03 -18.58 24.33
CA LYS A 249 -4.63 -19.70 25.19
C LYS A 249 -3.43 -20.50 24.67
N TYR A 250 -3.38 -20.78 23.35
CA TYR A 250 -2.40 -21.71 22.75
C TYR A 250 -1.41 -21.05 21.80
N GLY A 251 -1.57 -19.75 21.53
CA GLY A 251 -0.75 -18.98 20.60
C GLY A 251 -1.18 -19.14 19.13
N HIS A 252 -0.81 -18.15 18.32
CA HIS A 252 -1.19 -18.05 16.90
C HIS A 252 -0.81 -19.27 16.05
N LYS A 253 0.31 -19.95 16.39
CA LYS A 253 0.72 -21.15 15.65
C LYS A 253 -0.28 -22.29 15.75
N ILE A 254 -0.87 -22.47 16.92
CA ILE A 254 -1.93 -23.48 17.13
C ILE A 254 -3.23 -23.05 16.46
N GLY A 255 -3.60 -21.75 16.56
CA GLY A 255 -4.72 -21.21 15.79
C GLY A 255 -4.59 -21.45 14.29
N ASP A 256 -3.41 -21.23 13.72
CA ASP A 256 -3.13 -21.51 12.32
C ASP A 256 -3.31 -23.00 11.98
N GLN A 257 -2.83 -23.91 12.84
CA GLN A 257 -3.03 -25.36 12.67
C GLN A 257 -4.50 -25.74 12.70
N VAL A 258 -5.26 -25.15 13.61
CA VAL A 258 -6.73 -25.37 13.69
C VAL A 258 -7.42 -24.95 12.39
N LEU A 259 -7.06 -23.80 11.84
CA LEU A 259 -7.63 -23.33 10.56
C LEU A 259 -7.26 -24.26 9.40
N VAL A 260 -6.03 -24.76 9.35
CA VAL A 260 -5.60 -25.73 8.32
C VAL A 260 -6.37 -27.05 8.46
N GLU A 261 -6.51 -27.55 9.69
CA GLU A 261 -7.27 -28.79 9.94
C GLU A 261 -8.76 -28.62 9.63
N LEU A 262 -9.36 -27.48 10.00
CA LEU A 262 -10.75 -27.15 9.69
C LEU A 262 -10.98 -27.08 8.19
N ALA A 263 -10.12 -26.35 7.47
CA ALA A 263 -10.17 -26.23 6.01
C ALA A 263 -10.08 -27.59 5.31
N ALA A 264 -9.14 -28.43 5.73
CA ALA A 264 -8.96 -29.78 5.18
C ALA A 264 -10.17 -30.68 5.48
N PHE A 265 -10.77 -30.54 6.67
CA PHE A 265 -11.96 -31.27 7.06
C PHE A 265 -13.19 -30.84 6.26
N MET A 266 -13.45 -29.53 6.15
CA MET A 266 -14.55 -29.00 5.33
C MET A 266 -14.43 -29.47 3.88
N LYS A 267 -13.22 -29.44 3.31
CA LYS A 267 -12.97 -29.88 1.93
C LYS A 267 -13.30 -31.36 1.69
N LYS A 268 -13.18 -32.21 2.71
CA LYS A 268 -13.55 -33.64 2.61
C LYS A 268 -15.07 -33.89 2.59
N ILE A 269 -15.83 -33.01 3.24
CA ILE A 269 -17.31 -33.13 3.36
C ILE A 269 -17.99 -32.56 2.10
N LEU A 270 -17.35 -31.59 1.44
CA LEU A 270 -17.87 -30.90 0.26
C LEU A 270 -17.80 -31.79 -0.99
N ARG A 271 -18.75 -31.58 -1.91
CA ARG A 271 -18.75 -32.20 -3.25
C ARG A 271 -17.69 -31.54 -4.12
N LYS A 272 -17.34 -32.18 -5.23
CA LYS A 272 -16.36 -31.70 -6.18
C LYS A 272 -16.73 -30.34 -6.82
N GLU A 273 -18.01 -30.13 -7.04
CA GLU A 273 -18.59 -28.89 -7.60
C GLU A 273 -18.74 -27.75 -6.59
N ASP A 274 -18.72 -28.07 -5.29
CA ASP A 274 -18.82 -27.05 -4.25
C ASP A 274 -17.52 -26.22 -4.19
N ILE A 275 -17.65 -24.94 -3.91
CA ILE A 275 -16.51 -24.03 -3.84
C ILE A 275 -16.32 -23.59 -2.40
N LEU A 276 -15.17 -23.90 -1.82
CA LEU A 276 -14.74 -23.49 -0.49
C LEU A 276 -13.64 -22.43 -0.60
N ALA A 277 -13.79 -21.37 0.20
CA ALA A 277 -12.80 -20.30 0.32
C ALA A 277 -12.61 -19.88 1.77
N ARG A 278 -11.41 -19.42 2.11
CA ARG A 278 -11.16 -18.66 3.33
C ARG A 278 -11.27 -17.18 3.01
N PHE A 279 -12.18 -16.50 3.70
CA PHE A 279 -12.51 -15.11 3.40
C PHE A 279 -11.64 -14.12 4.18
N GLY A 280 -11.21 -14.50 5.38
CA GLY A 280 -10.27 -13.74 6.23
C GLY A 280 -10.30 -14.25 7.66
N GLY A 281 -9.20 -14.17 8.40
CA GLY A 281 -9.15 -14.62 9.79
C GLY A 281 -9.63 -16.07 9.95
N ASP A 282 -10.72 -16.24 10.68
CA ASP A 282 -11.43 -17.49 10.97
C ASP A 282 -12.72 -17.69 10.14
N GLU A 283 -12.95 -16.85 9.12
CA GLU A 283 -14.14 -16.86 8.28
C GLU A 283 -13.93 -17.66 6.99
N PHE A 284 -14.91 -18.50 6.65
CA PHE A 284 -14.95 -19.29 5.42
C PHE A 284 -16.25 -19.04 4.65
N LEU A 285 -16.21 -19.17 3.33
CA LEU A 285 -17.37 -19.17 2.46
C LEU A 285 -17.50 -20.50 1.73
N VAL A 286 -18.72 -20.99 1.61
CA VAL A 286 -19.05 -22.17 0.83
C VAL A 286 -20.13 -21.83 -0.18
N PHE A 287 -19.86 -22.04 -1.46
CA PHE A 287 -20.85 -21.93 -2.52
C PHE A 287 -21.32 -23.33 -2.91
N LEU A 288 -22.61 -23.54 -2.86
CA LEU A 288 -23.27 -24.82 -3.13
C LEU A 288 -24.14 -24.72 -4.40
N PRO A 289 -23.62 -25.14 -5.58
CA PRO A 289 -24.40 -25.16 -6.80
C PRO A 289 -25.51 -26.20 -6.74
N ARG A 290 -26.63 -25.92 -7.41
CA ARG A 290 -27.81 -26.83 -7.47
C ARG A 290 -28.29 -27.27 -6.08
N CYS A 291 -28.32 -26.35 -5.14
CA CYS A 291 -28.66 -26.57 -3.74
C CYS A 291 -29.65 -25.51 -3.29
N ASN A 292 -30.87 -25.93 -2.94
CA ASN A 292 -31.91 -25.06 -2.39
C ASN A 292 -31.68 -24.79 -0.88
N HIS A 293 -32.47 -23.88 -0.29
CA HIS A 293 -32.29 -23.50 1.11
C HIS A 293 -32.42 -24.64 2.09
N LYS A 294 -33.37 -25.60 1.87
CA LYS A 294 -33.57 -26.76 2.76
C LYS A 294 -32.34 -27.68 2.74
N GLU A 295 -31.84 -27.95 1.56
CA GLU A 295 -30.63 -28.77 1.38
C GLU A 295 -29.39 -28.07 1.97
N ALA A 296 -29.28 -26.76 1.80
CA ALA A 296 -28.20 -25.97 2.34
C ALA A 296 -28.20 -25.90 3.87
N ILE A 297 -29.39 -25.74 4.50
CA ILE A 297 -29.55 -25.81 5.96
C ILE A 297 -29.15 -27.18 6.49
N ASN A 298 -29.64 -28.26 5.87
CA ASN A 298 -29.31 -29.61 6.27
C ASN A 298 -27.81 -29.89 6.14
N PHE A 299 -27.18 -29.40 5.08
CA PHE A 299 -25.75 -29.49 4.91
C PHE A 299 -25.00 -28.69 5.98
N ALA A 300 -25.40 -27.44 6.22
CA ALA A 300 -24.78 -26.56 7.23
C ALA A 300 -24.87 -27.19 8.64
N GLU A 301 -26.02 -27.72 9.00
CA GLU A 301 -26.24 -28.37 10.31
C GLU A 301 -25.36 -29.63 10.44
N ARG A 302 -25.29 -30.48 9.40
CA ARG A 302 -24.39 -31.63 9.36
C ARG A 302 -22.92 -31.18 9.52
N LEU A 303 -22.48 -30.20 8.76
CA LEU A 303 -21.11 -29.63 8.85
C LEU A 303 -20.80 -29.18 10.28
N ARG A 304 -21.71 -28.39 10.89
CA ARG A 304 -21.58 -27.90 12.26
C ARG A 304 -21.42 -29.06 13.26
N GLN A 305 -22.28 -30.09 13.18
CA GLN A 305 -22.25 -31.24 14.08
C GLN A 305 -20.99 -32.07 13.90
N GLU A 306 -20.55 -32.33 12.67
CA GLU A 306 -19.34 -33.09 12.38
C GLU A 306 -18.09 -32.36 12.86
N VAL A 307 -18.02 -31.03 12.71
CA VAL A 307 -16.91 -30.23 13.24
C VAL A 307 -16.93 -30.24 14.78
N LYS A 308 -18.07 -30.07 15.42
CA LYS A 308 -18.22 -30.15 16.88
C LYS A 308 -17.80 -31.50 17.45
N ALA A 309 -18.05 -32.59 16.71
CA ALA A 309 -17.66 -33.94 17.13
C ALA A 309 -16.16 -34.20 16.92
N LYS A 310 -15.51 -33.51 16.00
CA LYS A 310 -14.10 -33.71 15.66
C LYS A 310 -13.18 -33.13 16.76
N PRO A 311 -12.21 -33.94 17.29
CA PRO A 311 -11.15 -33.40 18.13
C PRO A 311 -10.12 -32.63 17.28
N PHE A 312 -9.70 -31.47 17.75
CA PHE A 312 -8.58 -30.67 17.20
C PHE A 312 -7.38 -30.79 18.14
N HIS A 313 -6.16 -30.83 17.57
CA HIS A 313 -4.95 -31.12 18.32
C HIS A 313 -4.36 -29.83 18.90
N GLY A 314 -4.27 -29.76 20.22
CA GLY A 314 -3.47 -28.79 20.97
C GLY A 314 -2.13 -29.37 21.40
N PRO A 315 -1.28 -28.57 22.07
CA PRO A 315 0.06 -29.00 22.50
C PRO A 315 0.04 -30.14 23.54
N GLU A 316 -0.93 -30.14 24.44
CA GLU A 316 -1.04 -31.07 25.57
C GLU A 316 -2.33 -31.87 25.55
N GLU A 317 -3.39 -31.34 24.96
CA GLU A 317 -4.74 -31.94 24.94
C GLU A 317 -5.46 -31.67 23.62
N CYS A 318 -6.43 -32.54 23.29
CA CYS A 318 -7.37 -32.26 22.22
C CYS A 318 -8.54 -31.42 22.73
N PHE A 319 -8.96 -30.45 21.92
CA PHE A 319 -10.12 -29.61 22.21
C PHE A 319 -11.13 -29.64 21.07
N LYS A 320 -12.33 -29.13 21.32
CA LYS A 320 -13.38 -29.03 20.32
C LYS A 320 -13.58 -27.57 19.95
N ILE A 321 -13.99 -27.36 18.70
CA ILE A 321 -14.46 -26.07 18.21
C ILE A 321 -15.90 -26.17 17.75
N THR A 322 -16.59 -25.04 17.72
CA THR A 322 -17.94 -24.93 17.18
C THR A 322 -17.96 -23.93 16.04
N LEU A 323 -18.99 -23.97 15.24
CA LEU A 323 -19.18 -23.10 14.10
C LEU A 323 -20.49 -22.33 14.19
N SER A 324 -20.46 -21.06 13.87
CA SER A 324 -21.63 -20.25 13.54
C SER A 324 -21.74 -20.14 12.02
N ILE A 325 -22.92 -20.52 11.47
CA ILE A 325 -23.12 -20.62 10.03
C ILE A 325 -24.32 -19.79 9.63
N GLY A 326 -24.15 -18.89 8.68
CA GLY A 326 -25.20 -18.16 8.00
C GLY A 326 -25.47 -18.77 6.63
N VAL A 327 -26.73 -19.03 6.31
CA VAL A 327 -27.18 -19.65 5.04
C VAL A 327 -28.03 -18.66 4.27
N VAL A 328 -27.78 -18.51 2.97
CA VAL A 328 -28.62 -17.77 2.05
C VAL A 328 -28.80 -18.54 0.75
N GLU A 329 -30.03 -18.53 0.20
CA GLU A 329 -30.33 -19.01 -1.15
C GLU A 329 -30.49 -17.85 -2.11
N MET A 330 -30.12 -18.02 -3.35
CA MET A 330 -30.42 -17.04 -4.38
C MET A 330 -31.90 -17.08 -4.73
N LEU A 331 -32.61 -15.99 -4.42
CA LEU A 331 -34.07 -15.87 -4.66
C LEU A 331 -34.39 -15.08 -5.93
N ALA A 332 -33.51 -14.22 -6.41
CA ALA A 332 -33.73 -13.36 -7.57
C ALA A 332 -32.63 -13.48 -8.63
N SER A 333 -33.02 -13.42 -9.89
CA SER A 333 -32.10 -13.57 -11.03
C SER A 333 -31.01 -12.49 -11.14
N ASN A 334 -31.16 -11.35 -10.48
CA ASN A 334 -30.30 -10.16 -10.59
C ASN A 334 -29.42 -9.86 -9.37
N GLN A 335 -29.42 -10.71 -8.34
CA GLN A 335 -28.56 -10.47 -7.17
C GLN A 335 -27.09 -10.68 -7.50
N ASP A 336 -26.23 -9.76 -7.04
CA ASP A 336 -24.79 -9.93 -7.13
C ASP A 336 -24.25 -10.85 -6.03
N ILE A 337 -23.09 -11.48 -6.27
CA ILE A 337 -22.43 -12.33 -5.27
C ILE A 337 -22.13 -11.57 -3.97
N SER A 338 -21.81 -10.28 -4.06
CA SER A 338 -21.54 -9.43 -2.90
C SER A 338 -22.77 -9.23 -2.01
N GLU A 339 -23.98 -9.19 -2.58
CA GLU A 339 -25.23 -9.10 -1.83
C GLU A 339 -25.52 -10.41 -1.09
N LEU A 340 -25.29 -11.53 -1.75
CA LEU A 340 -25.45 -12.86 -1.14
C LEU A 340 -24.44 -13.08 0.00
N VAL A 341 -23.18 -12.71 -0.21
CA VAL A 341 -22.15 -12.76 0.85
C VAL A 341 -22.58 -11.92 2.04
N HIS A 342 -23.05 -10.69 1.80
CA HIS A 342 -23.51 -9.82 2.87
C HIS A 342 -24.72 -10.38 3.63
N ALA A 343 -25.68 -10.97 2.93
CA ALA A 343 -26.83 -11.62 3.56
C ALA A 343 -26.43 -12.83 4.41
N ALA A 344 -25.52 -13.68 3.90
CA ALA A 344 -24.97 -14.80 4.65
C ALA A 344 -24.18 -14.35 5.88
N ASP A 345 -23.36 -13.29 5.76
CA ASP A 345 -22.62 -12.69 6.88
C ASP A 345 -23.56 -12.20 7.99
N LEU A 346 -24.66 -11.52 7.63
CA LEU A 346 -25.65 -11.06 8.61
C LEU A 346 -26.35 -12.22 9.33
N ALA A 347 -26.65 -13.29 8.62
CA ALA A 347 -27.21 -14.50 9.22
C ALA A 347 -26.19 -15.16 10.17
N MET A 348 -24.94 -15.31 9.74
CA MET A 348 -23.85 -15.82 10.57
C MET A 348 -23.64 -14.98 11.84
N TYR A 349 -23.67 -13.66 11.70
CA TYR A 349 -23.57 -12.75 12.85
C TYR A 349 -24.73 -12.94 13.86
N LYS A 350 -25.96 -13.17 13.36
CA LYS A 350 -27.10 -13.53 14.22
C LYS A 350 -26.87 -14.88 14.94
N ALA A 351 -26.29 -15.86 14.24
CA ALA A 351 -25.92 -17.12 14.88
C ALA A 351 -24.92 -16.91 16.01
N LYS A 352 -23.87 -16.10 15.79
CA LYS A 352 -22.89 -15.74 16.82
C LYS A 352 -23.49 -15.01 18.03
N THR A 353 -24.31 -14.00 17.79
CA THR A 353 -24.92 -13.21 18.88
C THR A 353 -25.95 -13.98 19.69
N ASN A 354 -26.53 -15.03 19.15
CA ASN A 354 -27.47 -15.92 19.83
C ASN A 354 -26.77 -17.06 20.60
N GLY A 355 -25.47 -16.98 20.82
CA GLY A 355 -24.72 -17.95 21.62
C GLY A 355 -23.76 -18.85 20.85
N GLY A 356 -23.64 -18.68 19.54
CA GLY A 356 -22.79 -19.53 18.69
C GLY A 356 -23.31 -20.95 18.50
N ASP A 357 -22.51 -21.82 17.86
CA ASP A 357 -22.79 -23.23 17.63
C ASP A 357 -24.19 -23.47 17.02
N GLN A 358 -24.54 -22.72 15.99
CA GLN A 358 -25.85 -22.81 15.33
C GLN A 358 -25.80 -22.34 13.87
N VAL A 359 -26.86 -22.73 13.15
CA VAL A 359 -27.15 -22.32 11.78
C VAL A 359 -28.28 -21.30 11.79
N ALA A 360 -28.09 -20.18 11.06
CA ALA A 360 -29.14 -19.19 10.86
C ALA A 360 -29.39 -18.97 9.36
N LEU A 361 -30.65 -18.81 9.00
CA LEU A 361 -31.08 -18.50 7.64
C LEU A 361 -31.21 -16.98 7.47
N ALA A 362 -30.72 -16.46 6.35
CA ALA A 362 -31.00 -15.08 5.95
C ALA A 362 -32.47 -14.98 5.54
N LEU A 363 -33.26 -14.26 6.32
CA LEU A 363 -34.66 -13.96 5.99
C LEU A 363 -34.63 -12.75 5.04
N ASP A 364 -35.06 -12.93 3.79
CA ASP A 364 -35.21 -11.93 2.72
C ASP A 364 -34.02 -10.98 2.48
N PRO A 365 -33.21 -11.22 1.46
CA PRO A 365 -32.12 -10.29 1.11
C PRO A 365 -32.60 -8.92 0.59
N VAL A 366 -33.89 -8.77 0.26
CA VAL A 366 -34.48 -7.53 -0.27
C VAL A 366 -34.78 -6.47 0.80
N ALA A 367 -34.79 -6.84 2.08
CA ALA A 367 -35.16 -5.95 3.19
C ALA A 367 -33.99 -5.21 3.86
N ILE A 368 -32.75 -5.37 3.39
CA ILE A 368 -31.56 -4.82 4.09
C ILE A 368 -31.06 -3.58 3.38
N VAL A 369 -31.49 -2.41 3.87
CA VAL A 369 -30.87 -1.11 3.57
C VAL A 369 -29.42 -1.12 4.11
N PRO A 370 -28.41 -0.79 3.32
CA PRO A 370 -27.02 -0.83 3.78
C PRO A 370 -26.77 0.23 4.84
N GLN A 371 -26.44 -0.17 6.06
CA GLN A 371 -25.77 0.73 7.01
C GLN A 371 -24.27 0.66 6.79
N PRO A 372 -23.54 1.81 6.74
CA PRO A 372 -22.09 1.81 6.52
C PRO A 372 -21.38 1.14 7.71
N ARG A 373 -20.53 0.17 7.40
CA ARG A 373 -19.64 -0.47 8.37
C ARG A 373 -18.79 0.59 9.08
N GLN A 374 -18.96 0.74 10.39
CA GLN A 374 -17.95 1.37 11.22
C GLN A 374 -16.74 0.42 11.28
N VAL A 375 -15.69 0.75 10.55
CA VAL A 375 -14.39 0.10 10.67
C VAL A 375 -13.88 0.41 12.08
N ARG A 376 -13.93 -0.56 12.99
CA ARG A 376 -13.16 -0.48 14.22
C ARG A 376 -11.69 -0.71 13.87
N LEU A 377 -10.94 0.39 13.85
CA LEU A 377 -9.49 0.38 13.92
C LEU A 377 -9.13 -0.15 15.32
N ALA A 378 -8.49 -1.30 15.35
CA ALA A 378 -7.70 -1.79 16.48
C ALA A 378 -6.26 -1.97 16.02
#